data_02465f97c0c608dc48888880c130069c
#
_entry.id   02465f97c0c608dc48888880c130069c
#
_cell.length_a   1.000
_cell.length_b   1.000
_cell.length_c   1.000
_cell.angle_alpha   90.00
_cell.angle_beta   90.00
_cell.angle_gamma   90.00
#
_symmetry.space_group_name_H-M   'P 1'
#
loop_
_entity.id
_entity.type
_entity.pdbx_description
1 polymer ?
#
loop_
_entity_poly.entity_id
_entity_poly.type
_entity_poly.pdbx_seq_one_letter_code
_entity_poly.pdbx_strand_id
1 'polypeptide(L)' 'MRESGGTLYMNFGRVWSRNLTVTILQRNRASFENAGMDPKKLEGARVRVRGFVEERGGPRIEAVRPEQIEIAAQE' A
#
# COMPACT_ATOMS: atom_id res chain seq x y z
N MET A 1 -8.03 4.07 -4.31
CA MET A 1 -7.47 4.53 -3.02
C MET A 1 -8.55 5.18 -2.18
N ARG A 2 -8.56 4.87 -0.93
CA ARG A 2 -9.55 5.39 -0.01
C ARG A 2 -8.85 5.86 1.27
N GLU A 3 -9.34 6.93 1.84
CA GLU A 3 -8.85 7.44 3.11
C GLU A 3 -9.99 7.41 4.11
N SER A 4 -9.71 6.93 5.31
CA SER A 4 -10.70 6.90 6.38
C SER A 4 -9.98 7.09 7.71
N GLY A 5 -10.38 8.13 8.45
CA GLY A 5 -9.74 8.44 9.73
C GLY A 5 -8.25 8.71 9.63
N GLY A 6 -7.79 9.24 8.50
CA GLY A 6 -6.38 9.51 8.25
C GLY A 6 -5.60 8.31 7.73
N THR A 7 -6.18 7.12 7.76
CA THR A 7 -5.54 5.91 7.24
C THR A 7 -5.81 5.77 5.75
N LEU A 8 -4.76 5.50 4.99
CA LEU A 8 -4.89 5.24 3.56
C LEU A 8 -5.08 3.76 3.32
N TYR A 9 -6.01 3.45 2.41
CA TYR A 9 -6.26 2.08 1.98
C TYR A 9 -6.02 2.02 0.48
N MET A 10 -5.02 1.25 0.08
CA MET A 10 -4.67 1.09 -1.33
C MET A 10 -4.94 -0.35 -1.74
N ASN A 11 -5.67 -0.52 -2.83
CA ASN A 11 -5.96 -1.84 -3.35
C ASN A 11 -5.05 -2.13 -4.52
N PHE A 12 -4.37 -3.26 -4.46
CA PHE A 12 -3.51 -3.73 -5.53
C PHE A 12 -4.01 -5.07 -6.04
N GLY A 13 -3.82 -5.27 -7.32
CA GLY A 13 -4.17 -6.53 -7.95
C GLY A 13 -5.35 -6.40 -8.88
N ARG A 14 -5.26 -7.13 -9.97
CA ARG A 14 -6.31 -7.19 -10.97
C ARG A 14 -6.96 -8.57 -11.01
N VAL A 15 -6.50 -9.43 -10.13
CA VAL A 15 -7.05 -10.77 -10.06
C VAL A 15 -8.36 -10.68 -9.32
N TRP A 16 -9.41 -11.07 -9.98
CA TRP A 16 -10.77 -10.97 -9.44
C TRP A 16 -10.96 -11.73 -8.12
N SER A 17 -10.14 -12.71 -7.86
CA SER A 17 -10.26 -13.51 -6.65
C SER A 17 -9.39 -13.02 -5.47
N ARG A 18 -8.45 -12.12 -5.73
CA ARG A 18 -7.53 -11.66 -4.68
C ARG A 18 -7.10 -10.23 -4.93
N ASN A 19 -7.53 -9.35 -4.07
CA ASN A 19 -7.06 -7.98 -4.07
C ASN A 19 -6.31 -7.77 -2.77
N LEU A 20 -5.03 -7.42 -2.88
CA LEU A 20 -4.25 -7.08 -1.71
C LEU A 20 -4.55 -5.64 -1.32
N THR A 21 -4.86 -5.42 -0.05
CA THR A 21 -5.03 -4.08 0.47
C THR A 21 -3.78 -3.73 1.27
N VAL A 22 -3.18 -2.58 0.94
CA VAL A 22 -2.07 -2.04 1.72
C VAL A 22 -2.58 -0.84 2.49
N THR A 23 -2.38 -0.83 3.80
CA THR A 23 -2.82 0.27 4.64
C THR A 23 -1.63 1.06 5.14
N ILE A 24 -1.77 2.39 5.16
CA ILE A 24 -0.79 3.28 5.76
C ILE A 24 -1.52 4.11 6.80
N LEU A 25 -1.19 3.89 8.06
CA LEU A 25 -1.80 4.63 9.15
C LEU A 25 -1.36 6.09 9.11
N GLN A 26 -2.19 6.98 9.61
CA GLN A 26 -1.92 8.40 9.61
C GLN A 26 -0.56 8.73 10.21
N ARG A 27 -0.21 8.11 11.30
CA ARG A 27 1.07 8.36 11.98
C ARG A 27 2.28 8.00 11.13
N ASN A 28 2.10 7.15 10.12
CA ASN A 28 3.19 6.71 9.26
C ASN A 28 3.24 7.44 7.92
N ARG A 29 2.23 8.25 7.63
CA ARG A 29 2.13 8.89 6.31
C ARG A 29 3.29 9.83 6.01
N ALA A 30 3.75 10.57 7.02
CA ALA A 30 4.85 11.52 6.83
C ALA A 30 6.13 10.83 6.35
N SER A 31 6.40 9.63 6.87
CA SER A 31 7.58 8.87 6.44
C SER A 31 7.52 8.53 4.96
N PHE A 32 6.34 8.19 4.47
CA PHE A 32 6.17 7.87 3.05
C PHE A 32 6.28 9.11 2.18
N GLU A 33 5.72 10.22 2.64
CA GLU A 33 5.84 11.48 1.91
C GLU A 33 7.28 11.95 1.84
N ASN A 34 8.01 11.84 2.95
CA ASN A 34 9.42 12.22 2.99
C ASN A 34 10.28 11.36 2.09
N ALA A 35 9.87 10.14 1.85
CA ALA A 35 10.59 9.23 0.96
C ALA A 35 10.20 9.41 -0.50
N GLY A 36 9.31 10.36 -0.79
CA GLY A 36 8.86 10.61 -2.16
C GLY A 36 7.88 9.56 -2.66
N MET A 37 7.25 8.83 -1.76
CA MET A 37 6.29 7.81 -2.14
C MET A 37 4.88 8.40 -2.14
N ASP A 38 4.42 8.78 -3.32
CA ASP A 38 3.09 9.33 -3.49
C ASP A 38 2.10 8.17 -3.67
N PRO A 39 1.11 8.03 -2.77
CA PRO A 39 0.14 6.93 -2.88
C PRO A 39 -0.57 6.88 -4.22
N LYS A 40 -0.80 8.03 -4.84
CA LYS A 40 -1.47 8.07 -6.14
C LYS A 40 -0.64 7.42 -7.22
N LYS A 41 0.69 7.54 -7.12
CA LYS A 41 1.59 6.91 -8.07
C LYS A 41 1.74 5.42 -7.78
N LEU A 42 1.72 5.05 -6.52
CA LEU A 42 1.88 3.66 -6.11
C LEU A 42 0.71 2.81 -6.61
N GLU A 43 -0.50 3.34 -6.52
CA GLU A 43 -1.69 2.58 -6.87
C GLU A 43 -1.74 2.16 -8.33
N GLY A 44 -1.16 2.95 -9.20
CA GLY A 44 -1.12 2.63 -10.62
C GLY A 44 0.11 1.84 -11.04
N ALA A 45 1.02 1.57 -10.10
CA ALA A 45 2.29 0.94 -10.41
C ALA A 45 2.30 -0.54 -10.02
N ARG A 46 3.25 -1.26 -10.57
CA ARG A 46 3.52 -2.63 -10.15
C ARG A 46 4.44 -2.55 -8.96
N VAL A 47 4.02 -3.07 -7.82
CA VAL A 47 4.79 -2.95 -6.59
C VAL A 47 5.03 -4.31 -5.95
N ARG A 48 6.09 -4.37 -5.15
CA ARG A 48 6.35 -5.48 -4.24
C ARG A 48 6.14 -4.94 -2.84
N VAL A 49 5.34 -5.63 -2.06
CA VAL A 49 5.05 -5.21 -0.70
C VAL A 49 5.51 -6.29 0.25
N ARG A 50 6.27 -5.89 1.26
CA ARG A 50 6.77 -6.79 2.29
C ARG A 50 6.02 -6.54 3.58
N GLY A 51 5.76 -7.60 4.32
CA GLY A 51 5.10 -7.50 5.60
C GLY A 51 4.27 -8.75 5.87
N PHE A 52 3.68 -8.76 7.05
CA PHE A 52 2.80 -9.85 7.42
C PHE A 52 1.43 -9.62 6.80
N VAL A 53 0.90 -10.67 6.19
CA VAL A 53 -0.44 -10.59 5.60
C VAL A 53 -1.45 -10.95 6.68
N GLU A 54 -2.39 -10.05 6.88
CA GLU A 54 -3.52 -10.28 7.77
C GLU A 54 -4.77 -10.51 6.93
N GLU A 55 -5.68 -11.32 7.44
CA GLU A 55 -6.96 -11.55 6.80
C GLU A 55 -8.02 -10.70 7.47
N ARG A 56 -8.41 -9.63 6.81
CA ARG A 56 -9.47 -8.75 7.29
C ARG A 56 -10.32 -8.33 6.10
N GLY A 57 -11.29 -9.17 5.74
CA GLY A 57 -12.07 -8.92 4.56
C GLY A 57 -11.25 -9.08 3.28
N GLY A 58 -10.22 -9.93 3.34
CA GLY A 58 -9.26 -10.14 2.30
C GLY A 58 -7.84 -9.94 2.80
N PRO A 59 -6.83 -10.26 2.00
CA PRO A 59 -5.43 -10.10 2.43
C PRO A 59 -5.08 -8.62 2.58
N ARG A 60 -4.41 -8.30 3.68
CA ARG A 60 -4.05 -6.93 4.03
C ARG A 60 -2.66 -6.88 4.62
N ILE A 61 -1.88 -5.87 4.21
CA ILE A 61 -0.57 -5.60 4.78
C ILE A 61 -0.56 -4.16 5.28
N GLU A 62 -0.15 -3.96 6.53
CA GLU A 62 0.05 -2.63 7.05
C GLU A 62 1.47 -2.19 6.76
N ALA A 63 1.63 -1.12 6.00
CA ALA A 63 2.93 -0.57 5.67
C ALA A 63 3.30 0.50 6.69
N VAL A 64 4.37 0.27 7.44
CA VAL A 64 4.85 1.21 8.45
C VAL A 64 6.10 1.95 8.01
N ARG A 65 6.80 1.43 7.02
CA ARG A 65 8.03 2.04 6.49
C ARG A 65 8.01 2.05 4.98
N PRO A 66 8.56 3.11 4.35
CA PRO A 66 8.61 3.16 2.89
C PRO A 66 9.32 1.98 2.25
N GLU A 67 10.32 1.42 2.93
CA GLU A 67 11.10 0.30 2.40
C GLU A 67 10.28 -0.96 2.20
N GLN A 68 9.11 -1.04 2.83
CA GLN A 68 8.23 -2.18 2.64
C GLN A 68 7.58 -2.21 1.26
N ILE A 69 7.56 -1.07 0.58
CA ILE A 69 6.97 -0.97 -0.75
C ILE A 69 8.07 -0.64 -1.73
N GLU A 70 8.24 -1.51 -2.70
CA GLU A 70 9.23 -1.34 -3.75
C GLU A 70 8.51 -1.26 -5.08
N ILE A 71 8.81 -0.23 -5.86
CA ILE A 71 8.23 -0.10 -7.18
C ILE A 71 9.02 -0.99 -8.12
N ALA A 72 8.33 -1.98 -8.70
CA ALA A 72 8.94 -2.85 -9.67
C ALA A 72 9.11 -2.09 -10.99
N ALA A 73 9.92 -2.65 -11.88
CA ALA A 73 10.18 -2.02 -13.16
C ALA A 73 8.88 -1.69 -13.87
N GLN A 74 8.81 -0.48 -14.39
CA GLN A 74 7.68 -0.06 -15.20
C GLN A 74 7.97 -0.37 -16.66
N GLU A 75 6.96 -0.86 -17.30
CA GLU A 75 7.04 -1.09 -18.74
C GLU A 75 6.34 0.03 -19.48
#